data_7c61258e504a600ecf7694ca6b9ef09a
#
_entry.id   7c61258e504a600ecf7694ca6b9ef09a
#
_cell.length_a   1.000
_cell.length_b   1.000
_cell.length_c   1.000
_cell.angle_alpha   90.00
_cell.angle_beta   90.00
_cell.angle_gamma   90.00
#
_symmetry.space_group_name_H-M   'P 1'
#
loop_
_entity.id
_entity.type
_entity.pdbx_description
1 polymer ?
#
loop_
_entity_poly.entity_id
_entity_poly.type
_entity_poly.pdbx_seq_one_letter_code
_entity_poly.pdbx_strand_id
1 'polypeptide(L)'
;MASRTKWDAVKEQVTKGSDDDPDGSLEANLENADPELCVRLLQVPTVVNYSGLRRRLEKSDKSWMVQFLELQGLDLLMGALERLSGRGCARIPDALLQLTCVSCIRSVMNSSAGLNFILDNEEGYIRTLAQALDTSNVMVKMQVFELLAALALFDPQGRHLTLDAFENYKVLKKQQYRFSVIMNELQATDCVPYMVTMMAAINVLILGQEDLRKRHRLRHEFIGLQLLDLLP
;
A
#
# COMPACT_ATOMS: atom_id res chain seq x y z
N MET A 1 27.12 24.06 15.65
CA MET A 1 26.52 25.08 14.75
C MET A 1 26.62 24.76 13.26
N ALA A 2 27.47 23.83 12.81
CA ALA A 2 27.64 23.47 11.38
C ALA A 2 26.56 22.56 10.78
N SER A 3 25.73 21.94 11.60
CA SER A 3 24.68 20.97 11.13
C SER A 3 23.41 21.68 10.59
N ARG A 4 23.14 22.90 11.07
CA ARG A 4 21.92 23.62 10.69
C ARG A 4 22.02 24.23 9.28
N THR A 5 23.22 24.69 8.88
CA THR A 5 23.47 25.31 7.58
C THR A 5 23.49 24.33 6.41
N LYS A 6 23.90 23.07 6.63
CA LYS A 6 23.81 22.02 5.59
C LYS A 6 22.35 21.61 5.30
N TRP A 7 21.52 21.59 6.33
CA TRP A 7 20.11 21.24 6.21
C TRP A 7 19.28 22.32 5.50
N ASP A 8 19.57 23.57 5.78
CA ASP A 8 18.91 24.71 5.10
C ASP A 8 19.31 24.77 3.62
N ALA A 9 20.53 24.45 3.27
CA ALA A 9 21.00 24.36 1.88
C ALA A 9 20.34 23.19 1.11
N VAL A 10 20.13 22.05 1.77
CA VAL A 10 19.42 20.89 1.17
C VAL A 10 17.95 21.21 0.96
N LYS A 11 17.29 21.87 1.90
CA LYS A 11 15.90 22.36 1.73
C LYS A 11 15.79 23.33 0.54
N GLU A 12 16.73 24.23 0.40
CA GLU A 12 16.76 25.20 -0.71
C GLU A 12 16.99 24.53 -2.08
N GLN A 13 17.81 23.48 -2.15
CA GLN A 13 18.01 22.69 -3.38
C GLN A 13 16.76 21.86 -3.75
N VAL A 14 16.06 21.30 -2.77
CA VAL A 14 14.83 20.53 -3.00
C VAL A 14 13.68 21.42 -3.47
N THR A 15 13.66 22.70 -3.03
CA THR A 15 12.62 23.66 -3.42
C THR A 15 12.95 24.44 -4.70
N LYS A 16 14.24 24.60 -5.07
CA LYS A 16 14.65 25.31 -6.28
C LYS A 16 14.60 24.50 -7.59
N GLY A 17 14.30 23.19 -7.51
CA GLY A 17 14.19 22.32 -8.70
C GLY A 17 12.87 22.47 -9.49
N SER A 18 12.00 23.43 -9.17
CA SER A 18 10.66 23.53 -9.73
C SER A 18 10.44 24.60 -10.81
N ASP A 19 11.47 25.34 -11.24
CA ASP A 19 11.26 26.50 -12.11
C ASP A 19 11.36 26.24 -13.63
N ASP A 20 11.71 25.01 -14.08
CA ASP A 20 11.92 24.72 -15.51
C ASP A 20 11.05 23.59 -16.10
N ASP A 21 10.03 23.10 -15.41
CA ASP A 21 9.12 22.09 -15.96
C ASP A 21 7.72 22.71 -16.17
N PRO A 22 7.23 22.88 -17.42
CA PRO A 22 5.93 23.49 -17.70
C PRO A 22 4.73 22.65 -17.20
N ASP A 23 4.96 21.45 -16.68
CA ASP A 23 3.95 20.54 -16.13
C ASP A 23 4.04 20.47 -14.60
N GLY A 24 4.35 21.58 -13.95
CA GLY A 24 4.38 21.91 -12.53
C GLY A 24 4.03 20.81 -11.53
N SER A 25 4.67 19.64 -11.60
CA SER A 25 4.47 18.60 -10.58
C SER A 25 5.15 19.05 -9.29
N LEU A 26 4.34 19.35 -8.27
CA LEU A 26 4.77 19.63 -6.89
C LEU A 26 5.42 18.39 -6.28
N GLU A 27 6.64 18.05 -6.72
CA GLU A 27 7.38 16.88 -6.26
C GLU A 27 8.78 17.28 -5.78
N ALA A 28 9.24 16.67 -4.69
CA ALA A 28 10.62 16.83 -4.25
C ALA A 28 11.57 16.14 -5.24
N ASN A 29 12.60 16.82 -5.67
CA ASN A 29 13.65 16.21 -6.50
C ASN A 29 14.56 15.33 -5.64
N LEU A 30 14.29 14.03 -5.62
CA LEU A 30 15.04 13.03 -4.86
C LEU A 30 15.79 12.04 -5.77
N GLU A 31 16.00 12.38 -7.05
CA GLU A 31 16.53 11.43 -8.05
C GLU A 31 17.88 10.81 -7.63
N ASN A 32 18.76 11.58 -7.01
CA ASN A 32 20.07 11.13 -6.54
C ASN A 32 20.17 11.08 -4.99
N ALA A 33 19.03 11.12 -4.29
CA ALA A 33 19.02 11.10 -2.84
C ALA A 33 19.45 9.73 -2.31
N ASP A 34 20.26 9.74 -1.26
CA ASP A 34 20.60 8.55 -0.50
C ASP A 34 19.41 8.09 0.37
N PRO A 35 19.42 6.82 0.85
CA PRO A 35 18.34 6.29 1.68
C PRO A 35 18.14 7.08 2.97
N GLU A 36 19.22 7.56 3.60
CA GLU A 36 19.19 8.30 4.87
C GLU A 36 18.44 9.63 4.72
N LEU A 37 18.69 10.37 3.64
CA LEU A 37 17.97 11.60 3.34
C LEU A 37 16.48 11.33 3.11
N CYS A 38 16.16 10.28 2.35
CA CYS A 38 14.76 9.89 2.09
C CYS A 38 14.02 9.55 3.38
N VAL A 39 14.64 8.77 4.27
CA VAL A 39 14.04 8.41 5.58
C VAL A 39 13.82 9.65 6.47
N ARG A 40 14.75 10.60 6.47
CA ARG A 40 14.55 11.88 7.19
C ARG A 40 13.37 12.69 6.64
N LEU A 41 13.21 12.73 5.31
CA LEU A 41 12.09 13.43 4.68
C LEU A 41 10.73 12.77 4.96
N LEU A 42 10.70 11.45 5.13
CA LEU A 42 9.47 10.71 5.50
C LEU A 42 8.92 11.10 6.88
N GLN A 43 9.75 11.63 7.78
CA GLN A 43 9.29 12.14 9.08
C GLN A 43 8.35 13.35 8.95
N VAL A 44 8.39 14.03 7.80
CA VAL A 44 7.47 15.12 7.47
C VAL A 44 6.54 14.63 6.35
N PRO A 45 5.37 14.08 6.68
CA PRO A 45 4.47 13.47 5.71
C PRO A 45 3.78 14.57 4.86
N THR A 46 4.32 14.80 3.68
CA THR A 46 3.74 15.69 2.66
C THR A 46 3.63 14.96 1.34
N VAL A 47 2.66 15.35 0.51
CA VAL A 47 2.50 14.79 -0.84
C VAL A 47 3.76 14.99 -1.67
N VAL A 48 4.38 16.16 -1.55
CA VAL A 48 5.62 16.53 -2.27
C VAL A 48 6.76 15.56 -1.95
N ASN A 49 7.02 15.30 -0.66
CA ASN A 49 8.09 14.39 -0.21
C ASN A 49 7.80 12.95 -0.65
N TYR A 50 6.55 12.50 -0.52
CA TYR A 50 6.17 11.12 -0.84
C TYR A 50 6.12 10.87 -2.35
N SER A 51 5.74 11.86 -3.16
CA SER A 51 5.81 11.74 -4.62
C SER A 51 7.25 11.66 -5.12
N GLY A 52 8.15 12.51 -4.57
CA GLY A 52 9.57 12.43 -4.86
C GLY A 52 10.19 11.09 -4.43
N LEU A 53 9.83 10.61 -3.23
CA LEU A 53 10.27 9.30 -2.75
C LEU A 53 9.78 8.16 -3.65
N ARG A 54 8.52 8.18 -4.09
CA ARG A 54 7.98 7.17 -5.00
C ARG A 54 8.85 7.03 -6.25
N ARG A 55 9.16 8.14 -6.90
CA ARG A 55 10.05 8.14 -8.10
C ARG A 55 11.44 7.59 -7.77
N ARG A 56 11.98 7.92 -6.59
CA ARG A 56 13.28 7.41 -6.15
C ARG A 56 13.25 5.90 -5.93
N LEU A 57 12.21 5.38 -5.28
CA LEU A 57 11.99 3.96 -5.05
C LEU A 57 11.85 3.18 -6.37
N GLU A 58 11.11 3.73 -7.36
CA GLU A 58 10.92 3.13 -8.69
C GLU A 58 12.24 2.98 -9.47
N LYS A 59 13.19 3.90 -9.25
CA LYS A 59 14.50 3.91 -9.91
C LYS A 59 15.62 3.30 -9.05
N SER A 60 15.32 2.83 -7.83
CA SER A 60 16.33 2.33 -6.90
C SER A 60 16.90 0.99 -7.34
N ASP A 61 18.19 0.81 -7.10
CA ASP A 61 18.84 -0.48 -7.19
C ASP A 61 18.64 -1.32 -5.90
N LYS A 62 19.05 -2.58 -5.96
CA LYS A 62 18.91 -3.49 -4.82
C LYS A 62 19.65 -3.01 -3.57
N SER A 63 20.84 -2.44 -3.71
CA SER A 63 21.66 -1.97 -2.59
C SER A 63 20.99 -0.79 -1.89
N TRP A 64 20.51 0.16 -2.66
CA TRP A 64 19.76 1.30 -2.12
C TRP A 64 18.49 0.85 -1.38
N MET A 65 17.73 -0.08 -1.98
CA MET A 65 16.50 -0.60 -1.37
C MET A 65 16.79 -1.29 -0.04
N VAL A 66 17.83 -2.13 0.03
CA VAL A 66 18.23 -2.81 1.29
C VAL A 66 18.56 -1.78 2.37
N GLN A 67 19.37 -0.76 2.06
CA GLN A 67 19.69 0.29 3.02
C GLN A 67 18.46 1.08 3.47
N PHE A 68 17.53 1.37 2.56
CA PHE A 68 16.28 2.05 2.89
C PHE A 68 15.43 1.23 3.89
N LEU A 69 15.38 -0.10 3.70
CA LEU A 69 14.66 -1.01 4.58
C LEU A 69 15.35 -1.12 5.96
N GLU A 70 16.69 -1.25 5.98
CA GLU A 70 17.49 -1.29 7.22
C GLU A 70 17.35 0.00 8.05
N LEU A 71 17.18 1.15 7.40
CA LEU A 71 16.91 2.43 8.03
C LEU A 71 15.43 2.62 8.42
N GLN A 72 14.63 1.56 8.43
CA GLN A 72 13.21 1.58 8.81
C GLN A 72 12.34 2.48 7.91
N GLY A 73 12.72 2.65 6.64
CA GLY A 73 11.95 3.46 5.69
C GLY A 73 10.55 2.91 5.45
N LEU A 74 10.39 1.57 5.39
CA LEU A 74 9.09 0.93 5.27
C LEU A 74 8.24 1.10 6.52
N ASP A 75 8.82 1.02 7.72
CA ASP A 75 8.11 1.24 8.99
C ASP A 75 7.50 2.63 9.07
N LEU A 76 8.24 3.64 8.60
CA LEU A 76 7.73 5.01 8.53
C LEU A 76 6.57 5.15 7.55
N LEU A 77 6.63 4.48 6.39
CA LEU A 77 5.53 4.45 5.42
C LEU A 77 4.29 3.75 6.00
N MET A 78 4.47 2.58 6.61
CA MET A 78 3.37 1.83 7.23
C MET A 78 2.76 2.60 8.41
N GLY A 79 3.57 3.20 9.28
CA GLY A 79 3.08 4.04 10.38
C GLY A 79 2.37 5.31 9.88
N ALA A 80 2.78 5.89 8.76
CA ALA A 80 2.05 7.00 8.14
C ALA A 80 0.71 6.53 7.57
N LEU A 81 0.68 5.37 6.89
CA LEU A 81 -0.54 4.77 6.36
C LEU A 81 -1.55 4.47 7.47
N GLU A 82 -1.09 3.89 8.57
CA GLU A 82 -1.92 3.61 9.74
C GLU A 82 -2.55 4.88 10.31
N ARG A 83 -1.76 5.95 10.47
CA ARG A 83 -2.27 7.25 10.96
C ARG A 83 -3.28 7.90 10.03
N LEU A 84 -3.18 7.67 8.73
CA LEU A 84 -4.09 8.20 7.71
C LEU A 84 -5.34 7.34 7.54
N SER A 85 -5.30 6.07 7.97
CA SER A 85 -6.43 5.14 7.89
C SER A 85 -7.39 5.34 9.06
N GLY A 86 -8.67 5.02 8.88
CA GLY A 86 -9.67 5.07 9.95
C GLY A 86 -10.16 6.47 10.35
N ARG A 87 -9.59 7.53 9.81
CA ARG A 87 -10.00 8.91 10.15
C ARG A 87 -11.09 9.47 9.24
N GLY A 88 -11.52 8.68 8.23
CA GLY A 88 -12.32 9.18 7.13
C GLY A 88 -11.60 10.38 6.48
N CYS A 89 -11.10 10.27 5.27
CA CYS A 89 -10.36 11.36 4.62
C CYS A 89 -11.24 12.59 4.43
N ALA A 90 -11.40 13.37 5.49
CA ALA A 90 -12.21 14.57 5.50
C ALA A 90 -11.58 15.71 4.67
N ARG A 91 -10.27 15.59 4.36
CA ARG A 91 -9.51 16.60 3.63
C ARG A 91 -8.87 15.99 2.38
N ILE A 92 -8.99 16.71 1.25
CA ILE A 92 -8.35 16.31 -0.02
C ILE A 92 -6.84 16.04 0.13
N PRO A 93 -6.04 16.87 0.86
CA PRO A 93 -4.63 16.62 1.05
C PRO A 93 -4.33 15.29 1.77
N ASP A 94 -5.14 14.89 2.75
CA ASP A 94 -4.97 13.64 3.48
C ASP A 94 -5.26 12.42 2.59
N ALA A 95 -6.29 12.52 1.75
CA ALA A 95 -6.63 11.50 0.76
C ALA A 95 -5.53 11.33 -0.29
N LEU A 96 -4.96 12.42 -0.77
CA LEU A 96 -3.85 12.41 -1.73
C LEU A 96 -2.57 11.87 -1.09
N LEU A 97 -2.28 12.25 0.14
CA LEU A 97 -1.14 11.73 0.90
C LEU A 97 -1.27 10.22 1.15
N GLN A 98 -2.46 9.75 1.53
CA GLN A 98 -2.73 8.33 1.70
C GLN A 98 -2.49 7.55 0.41
N LEU A 99 -3.00 8.05 -0.72
CA LEU A 99 -2.80 7.45 -2.04
C LEU A 99 -1.32 7.38 -2.42
N THR A 100 -0.59 8.48 -2.20
CA THR A 100 0.84 8.54 -2.51
C THR A 100 1.65 7.62 -1.59
N CYS A 101 1.26 7.50 -0.31
CA CYS A 101 1.86 6.57 0.65
C CYS A 101 1.72 5.11 0.19
N VAL A 102 0.52 4.69 -0.21
CA VAL A 102 0.28 3.35 -0.74
C VAL A 102 1.08 3.13 -2.04
N SER A 103 1.21 4.16 -2.88
CA SER A 103 2.04 4.08 -4.10
C SER A 103 3.53 3.90 -3.79
N CYS A 104 4.05 4.51 -2.72
CA CYS A 104 5.43 4.24 -2.25
C CYS A 104 5.59 2.79 -1.78
N ILE A 105 4.64 2.26 -1.01
CA ILE A 105 4.64 0.87 -0.57
C ILE A 105 4.61 -0.07 -1.78
N ARG A 106 3.81 0.24 -2.80
CA ARG A 106 3.80 -0.48 -4.08
C ARG A 106 5.17 -0.52 -4.73
N SER A 107 5.88 0.62 -4.76
CA SER A 107 7.24 0.68 -5.34
C SER A 107 8.24 -0.17 -4.56
N VAL A 108 8.14 -0.22 -3.22
CA VAL A 108 8.92 -1.15 -2.39
C VAL A 108 8.59 -2.60 -2.73
N MET A 109 7.31 -2.96 -2.84
CA MET A 109 6.85 -4.32 -3.16
C MET A 109 7.23 -4.77 -4.58
N ASN A 110 7.46 -3.84 -5.51
CA ASN A 110 7.95 -4.16 -6.86
C ASN A 110 9.43 -4.58 -6.87
N SER A 111 10.18 -4.36 -5.79
CA SER A 111 11.53 -4.86 -5.63
C SER A 111 11.55 -6.22 -4.92
N SER A 112 12.42 -7.13 -5.35
CA SER A 112 12.59 -8.42 -4.69
C SER A 112 13.03 -8.28 -3.23
N ALA A 113 13.88 -7.30 -2.93
CA ALA A 113 14.34 -7.02 -1.57
C ALA A 113 13.19 -6.55 -0.67
N GLY A 114 12.37 -5.62 -1.16
CA GLY A 114 11.23 -5.11 -0.41
C GLY A 114 10.14 -6.16 -0.20
N LEU A 115 9.86 -6.96 -1.23
CA LEU A 115 8.86 -8.02 -1.14
C LEU A 115 9.26 -9.10 -0.13
N ASN A 116 10.52 -9.58 -0.19
CA ASN A 116 11.02 -10.55 0.78
C ASN A 116 11.03 -9.96 2.20
N PHE A 117 11.45 -8.70 2.36
CA PHE A 117 11.45 -8.03 3.65
C PHE A 117 10.03 -7.97 4.28
N ILE A 118 9.01 -7.70 3.47
CA ILE A 118 7.60 -7.69 3.91
C ILE A 118 7.15 -9.09 4.33
N LEU A 119 7.51 -10.12 3.57
CA LEU A 119 7.14 -11.51 3.85
C LEU A 119 7.85 -12.06 5.10
N ASP A 120 9.12 -11.70 5.30
CA ASP A 120 9.92 -12.13 6.43
C ASP A 120 9.53 -11.44 7.75
N ASN A 121 8.87 -10.28 7.68
CA ASN A 121 8.48 -9.45 8.83
C ASN A 121 7.09 -9.82 9.40
N GLU A 122 6.73 -11.08 9.28
CA GLU A 122 5.49 -11.66 9.81
C GLU A 122 4.21 -10.92 9.37
N GLU A 123 3.23 -10.81 10.27
CA GLU A 123 1.86 -10.40 9.93
C GLU A 123 1.65 -8.86 9.94
N GLY A 124 2.56 -8.11 10.57
CA GLY A 124 2.35 -6.69 10.90
C GLY A 124 2.09 -5.79 9.70
N TYR A 125 2.96 -5.83 8.69
CA TYR A 125 2.84 -4.96 7.52
C TYR A 125 1.60 -5.25 6.67
N ILE A 126 1.27 -6.54 6.51
CA ILE A 126 0.13 -6.93 5.67
C ILE A 126 -1.19 -6.62 6.37
N ARG A 127 -1.25 -6.76 7.70
CA ARG A 127 -2.39 -6.31 8.50
C ARG A 127 -2.59 -4.79 8.42
N THR A 128 -1.51 -4.00 8.53
CA THR A 128 -1.56 -2.53 8.37
C THR A 128 -2.04 -2.14 6.97
N LEU A 129 -1.56 -2.85 5.94
CA LEU A 129 -2.01 -2.62 4.56
C LEU A 129 -3.51 -2.90 4.41
N ALA A 130 -4.02 -3.99 4.98
CA ALA A 130 -5.45 -4.31 4.96
C ALA A 130 -6.28 -3.28 5.74
N GLN A 131 -5.78 -2.72 6.85
CA GLN A 131 -6.46 -1.66 7.60
C GLN A 131 -6.64 -0.39 6.77
N ALA A 132 -5.80 -0.13 5.77
CA ALA A 132 -5.96 0.98 4.85
C ALA A 132 -7.20 0.87 3.94
N LEU A 133 -7.90 -0.26 3.91
CA LEU A 133 -9.23 -0.39 3.31
C LEU A 133 -10.29 0.43 4.06
N ASP A 134 -10.01 0.85 5.30
CA ASP A 134 -10.87 1.75 6.08
C ASP A 134 -10.71 3.21 5.64
N THR A 135 -11.13 3.49 4.44
CA THR A 135 -11.08 4.81 3.82
C THR A 135 -12.28 4.99 2.89
N SER A 136 -12.67 6.23 2.63
CA SER A 136 -13.63 6.56 1.57
C SER A 136 -12.97 6.69 0.19
N ASN A 137 -11.64 6.67 0.10
CA ASN A 137 -10.90 6.83 -1.14
C ASN A 137 -10.84 5.51 -1.94
N VAL A 138 -11.67 5.40 -2.98
CA VAL A 138 -11.74 4.22 -3.85
C VAL A 138 -10.40 3.89 -4.51
N MET A 139 -9.59 4.90 -4.87
CA MET A 139 -8.27 4.68 -5.48
C MET A 139 -7.29 4.01 -4.50
N VAL A 140 -7.35 4.38 -3.22
CA VAL A 140 -6.56 3.73 -2.17
C VAL A 140 -7.03 2.29 -1.99
N LYS A 141 -8.34 2.04 -1.87
CA LYS A 141 -8.89 0.69 -1.75
C LYS A 141 -8.47 -0.20 -2.93
N MET A 142 -8.57 0.32 -4.14
CA MET A 142 -8.18 -0.39 -5.36
C MET A 142 -6.70 -0.79 -5.33
N GLN A 143 -5.79 0.14 -5.01
CA GLN A 143 -4.37 -0.17 -4.89
C GLN A 143 -4.08 -1.18 -3.76
N VAL A 144 -4.76 -1.07 -2.62
CA VAL A 144 -4.59 -2.03 -1.52
C VAL A 144 -5.05 -3.44 -1.94
N PHE A 145 -6.18 -3.57 -2.61
CA PHE A 145 -6.61 -4.88 -3.13
C PHE A 145 -5.63 -5.46 -4.16
N GLU A 146 -5.09 -4.61 -5.06
CA GLU A 146 -4.04 -5.04 -5.99
C GLU A 146 -2.80 -5.56 -5.26
N LEU A 147 -2.33 -4.87 -4.22
CA LEU A 147 -1.15 -5.25 -3.46
C LEU A 147 -1.38 -6.55 -2.67
N LEU A 148 -2.54 -6.69 -2.02
CA LEU A 148 -2.91 -7.92 -1.31
C LEU A 148 -3.05 -9.10 -2.27
N ALA A 149 -3.63 -8.89 -3.46
CA ALA A 149 -3.71 -9.92 -4.50
C ALA A 149 -2.32 -10.31 -5.02
N ALA A 150 -1.44 -9.34 -5.25
CA ALA A 150 -0.07 -9.59 -5.69
C ALA A 150 0.71 -10.43 -4.67
N LEU A 151 0.62 -10.10 -3.37
CA LEU A 151 1.22 -10.89 -2.29
C LEU A 151 0.68 -12.33 -2.26
N ALA A 152 -0.64 -12.49 -2.37
CA ALA A 152 -1.26 -13.80 -2.35
C ALA A 152 -0.93 -14.66 -3.58
N LEU A 153 -0.61 -14.03 -4.71
CA LEU A 153 -0.18 -14.70 -5.94
C LEU A 153 1.29 -15.09 -5.92
N PHE A 154 2.12 -14.24 -5.31
CA PHE A 154 3.57 -14.38 -5.34
C PHE A 154 4.05 -15.64 -4.62
N ASP A 155 3.54 -15.94 -3.43
CA ASP A 155 4.04 -17.01 -2.55
C ASP A 155 2.90 -17.59 -1.68
N PRO A 156 2.95 -18.89 -1.32
CA PRO A 156 2.00 -19.49 -0.37
C PRO A 156 1.97 -18.79 0.99
N GLN A 157 3.12 -18.29 1.49
CA GLN A 157 3.20 -17.52 2.73
C GLN A 157 2.48 -16.18 2.58
N GLY A 158 2.72 -15.45 1.49
CA GLY A 158 2.01 -14.19 1.18
C GLY A 158 0.50 -14.36 1.12
N ARG A 159 0.04 -15.50 0.60
CA ARG A 159 -1.39 -15.87 0.61
C ARG A 159 -1.91 -16.12 2.03
N HIS A 160 -1.15 -16.84 2.84
CA HIS A 160 -1.53 -17.08 4.24
C HIS A 160 -1.65 -15.76 5.00
N LEU A 161 -0.66 -14.89 4.88
CA LEU A 161 -0.63 -13.58 5.53
C LEU A 161 -1.77 -12.66 5.03
N THR A 162 -2.12 -12.73 3.75
CA THR A 162 -3.26 -11.99 3.21
C THR A 162 -4.59 -12.47 3.80
N LEU A 163 -4.78 -13.78 3.93
CA LEU A 163 -5.99 -14.33 4.57
C LEU A 163 -6.07 -13.98 6.05
N ASP A 164 -4.95 -13.99 6.76
CA ASP A 164 -4.84 -13.54 8.13
C ASP A 164 -5.16 -12.05 8.28
N ALA A 165 -4.67 -11.22 7.36
CA ALA A 165 -4.96 -9.79 7.35
C ALA A 165 -6.45 -9.49 7.20
N PHE A 166 -7.18 -10.24 6.36
CA PHE A 166 -8.65 -10.13 6.27
C PHE A 166 -9.35 -10.62 7.54
N GLU A 167 -8.85 -11.68 8.17
CA GLU A 167 -9.40 -12.14 9.46
C GLU A 167 -9.18 -11.09 10.56
N ASN A 168 -7.99 -10.49 10.63
CA ASN A 168 -7.69 -9.40 11.56
C ASN A 168 -8.58 -8.17 11.28
N TYR A 169 -8.74 -7.78 10.01
CA TYR A 169 -9.62 -6.68 9.61
C TYR A 169 -11.06 -6.91 10.05
N LYS A 170 -11.58 -8.13 9.86
CA LYS A 170 -12.92 -8.53 10.35
C LYS A 170 -13.08 -8.26 11.85
N VAL A 171 -12.09 -8.68 12.66
CA VAL A 171 -12.13 -8.50 14.11
C VAL A 171 -12.12 -7.02 14.48
N LEU A 172 -11.20 -6.24 13.90
CA LEU A 172 -11.08 -4.80 14.16
C LEU A 172 -12.34 -4.03 13.78
N LYS A 173 -12.98 -4.42 12.67
CA LYS A 173 -14.19 -3.74 12.16
C LYS A 173 -15.50 -4.39 12.66
N LYS A 174 -15.40 -5.38 13.54
CA LYS A 174 -16.55 -6.10 14.10
C LYS A 174 -17.48 -6.66 13.01
N GLN A 175 -16.89 -7.11 11.90
CA GLN A 175 -17.62 -7.73 10.80
C GLN A 175 -17.89 -9.20 11.12
N GLN A 176 -18.95 -9.75 10.53
CA GLN A 176 -19.33 -11.15 10.74
C GLN A 176 -18.40 -12.12 10.01
N TYR A 177 -18.00 -11.76 8.78
CA TYR A 177 -17.20 -12.61 7.90
C TYR A 177 -15.94 -11.85 7.44
N ARG A 178 -14.83 -12.58 7.23
CA ARG A 178 -13.54 -11.99 6.84
C ARG A 178 -13.55 -11.32 5.47
N PHE A 179 -14.42 -11.77 4.57
CA PHE A 179 -14.55 -11.19 3.24
C PHE A 179 -15.69 -10.20 3.10
N SER A 180 -16.34 -9.82 4.20
CA SER A 180 -17.40 -8.80 4.19
C SER A 180 -16.92 -7.49 3.56
N VAL A 181 -15.66 -7.09 3.80
CA VAL A 181 -15.11 -5.87 3.20
C VAL A 181 -15.10 -5.94 1.68
N ILE A 182 -14.72 -7.06 1.08
CA ILE A 182 -14.69 -7.22 -0.39
C ILE A 182 -16.12 -7.22 -0.94
N MET A 183 -17.00 -7.99 -0.32
CA MET A 183 -18.37 -8.17 -0.80
C MET A 183 -19.20 -6.88 -0.69
N ASN A 184 -19.07 -6.15 0.43
CA ASN A 184 -19.75 -4.88 0.62
C ASN A 184 -19.29 -3.83 -0.40
N GLU A 185 -17.98 -3.76 -0.67
CA GLU A 185 -17.46 -2.85 -1.68
C GLU A 185 -17.92 -3.24 -3.11
N LEU A 186 -17.92 -4.54 -3.40
CA LEU A 186 -18.36 -5.05 -4.71
C LEU A 186 -19.86 -4.76 -4.97
N GLN A 187 -20.69 -4.85 -3.93
CA GLN A 187 -22.11 -4.53 -4.01
C GLN A 187 -22.39 -3.03 -4.09
N ALA A 188 -21.53 -2.20 -3.51
CA ALA A 188 -21.75 -0.77 -3.38
C ALA A 188 -21.18 0.06 -4.53
N THR A 189 -20.39 -0.54 -5.43
CA THR A 189 -19.69 0.22 -6.48
C THR A 189 -20.21 -0.06 -7.88
N ASP A 190 -20.30 1.02 -8.69
CA ASP A 190 -20.55 0.95 -10.14
C ASP A 190 -19.25 1.12 -10.95
N CYS A 191 -18.11 1.27 -10.28
CA CYS A 191 -16.81 1.48 -10.92
C CYS A 191 -16.26 0.16 -11.46
N VAL A 192 -16.40 -0.08 -12.76
CA VAL A 192 -15.97 -1.31 -13.43
C VAL A 192 -14.49 -1.67 -13.16
N PRO A 193 -13.50 -0.75 -13.28
CA PRO A 193 -12.11 -1.07 -12.95
C PRO A 193 -11.94 -1.55 -11.50
N TYR A 194 -12.67 -0.98 -10.56
CA TYR A 194 -12.63 -1.38 -9.16
C TYR A 194 -13.25 -2.77 -8.94
N MET A 195 -14.39 -3.05 -9.60
CA MET A 195 -15.01 -4.39 -9.58
C MET A 195 -14.05 -5.45 -10.12
N VAL A 196 -13.38 -5.17 -11.26
CA VAL A 196 -12.39 -6.09 -11.86
C VAL A 196 -11.25 -6.36 -10.89
N THR A 197 -10.74 -5.34 -10.20
CA THR A 197 -9.66 -5.51 -9.20
C THR A 197 -10.11 -6.42 -8.05
N MET A 198 -11.30 -6.22 -7.52
CA MET A 198 -11.84 -7.06 -6.44
C MET A 198 -12.09 -8.50 -6.90
N MET A 199 -12.64 -8.69 -8.09
CA MET A 199 -12.83 -10.02 -8.67
C MET A 199 -11.50 -10.72 -8.94
N ALA A 200 -10.48 -10.00 -9.38
CA ALA A 200 -9.13 -10.55 -9.53
C ALA A 200 -8.57 -11.01 -8.17
N ALA A 201 -8.73 -10.21 -7.12
CA ALA A 201 -8.32 -10.58 -5.77
C ALA A 201 -9.04 -11.84 -5.27
N ILE A 202 -10.35 -11.94 -5.46
CA ILE A 202 -11.14 -13.14 -5.14
C ILE A 202 -10.58 -14.37 -5.87
N ASN A 203 -10.36 -14.25 -7.18
CA ASN A 203 -9.84 -15.33 -8.00
C ASN A 203 -8.45 -15.79 -7.53
N VAL A 204 -7.55 -14.87 -7.21
CA VAL A 204 -6.21 -15.17 -6.69
C VAL A 204 -6.30 -15.93 -5.37
N LEU A 205 -7.15 -15.50 -4.45
CA LEU A 205 -7.34 -16.16 -3.15
C LEU A 205 -7.86 -17.58 -3.30
N ILE A 206 -8.81 -17.82 -4.22
CA ILE A 206 -9.41 -19.12 -4.44
C ILE A 206 -8.47 -20.03 -5.24
N LEU A 207 -8.05 -19.59 -6.43
CA LEU A 207 -7.29 -20.42 -7.38
C LEU A 207 -5.85 -20.66 -6.93
N GLY A 208 -5.28 -19.74 -6.18
CA GLY A 208 -3.95 -19.88 -5.60
C GLY A 208 -3.84 -21.02 -4.58
N GLN A 209 -4.93 -21.53 -4.01
CA GLN A 209 -4.87 -22.66 -3.07
C GLN A 209 -4.58 -23.96 -3.82
N GLU A 210 -3.47 -24.61 -3.47
CA GLU A 210 -3.11 -25.92 -4.03
C GLU A 210 -4.00 -27.03 -3.48
N ASP A 211 -4.30 -26.99 -2.18
CA ASP A 211 -5.20 -27.93 -1.52
C ASP A 211 -6.65 -27.72 -1.98
N LEU A 212 -7.21 -28.72 -2.63
CA LEU A 212 -8.59 -28.71 -3.12
C LEU A 212 -9.63 -28.47 -2.03
N ARG A 213 -9.40 -28.97 -0.81
CA ARG A 213 -10.33 -28.78 0.32
C ARG A 213 -10.32 -27.31 0.78
N LYS A 214 -9.13 -26.70 0.87
CA LYS A 214 -8.98 -25.28 1.23
C LYS A 214 -9.58 -24.38 0.14
N ARG A 215 -9.33 -24.71 -1.14
CA ARG A 215 -9.92 -24.02 -2.30
C ARG A 215 -11.45 -24.08 -2.27
N HIS A 216 -11.99 -25.26 -2.05
CA HIS A 216 -13.44 -25.45 -1.95
C HIS A 216 -14.05 -24.66 -0.79
N ARG A 217 -13.39 -24.65 0.39
CA ARG A 217 -13.84 -23.87 1.55
C ARG A 217 -13.88 -22.38 1.24
N LEU A 218 -12.80 -21.81 0.68
CA LEU A 218 -12.76 -20.41 0.30
C LEU A 218 -13.85 -20.03 -0.70
N ARG A 219 -14.03 -20.87 -1.73
CA ARG A 219 -15.11 -20.68 -2.70
C ARG A 219 -16.48 -20.64 -2.02
N HIS A 220 -16.74 -21.55 -1.07
CA HIS A 220 -18.01 -21.59 -0.34
C HIS A 220 -18.21 -20.38 0.56
N GLU A 221 -17.15 -19.83 1.14
CA GLU A 221 -17.25 -18.58 1.90
C GLU A 221 -17.77 -17.43 1.01
N PHE A 222 -17.25 -17.27 -0.19
CA PHE A 222 -17.72 -16.24 -1.14
C PHE A 222 -19.13 -16.53 -1.66
N ILE A 223 -19.47 -17.78 -1.95
CA ILE A 223 -20.83 -18.18 -2.36
C ILE A 223 -21.82 -17.88 -1.22
N GLY A 224 -21.46 -18.20 0.02
CA GLY A 224 -22.28 -17.90 1.20
C GLY A 224 -22.50 -16.42 1.44
N LEU A 225 -21.61 -15.56 0.90
CA LEU A 225 -21.73 -14.11 0.88
C LEU A 225 -22.43 -13.56 -0.38
N GLN A 226 -23.12 -14.42 -1.12
CA GLN A 226 -23.93 -14.07 -2.31
C GLN A 226 -23.09 -13.54 -3.51
N LEU A 227 -21.83 -14.01 -3.65
CA LEU A 227 -21.01 -13.61 -4.79
C LEU A 227 -21.66 -13.94 -6.14
N LEU A 228 -22.37 -15.08 -6.24
CA LEU A 228 -22.98 -15.50 -7.50
C LEU A 228 -24.12 -14.58 -7.96
N ASP A 229 -24.78 -13.90 -7.03
CA ASP A 229 -25.87 -12.96 -7.33
C ASP A 229 -25.36 -11.65 -7.95
N LEU A 230 -24.06 -11.39 -7.86
CA LEU A 230 -23.39 -10.23 -8.44
C LEU A 230 -22.77 -10.48 -9.82
N LEU A 231 -22.74 -11.75 -10.23
CA LEU A 231 -22.20 -12.12 -11.55
C LEU A 231 -23.31 -12.04 -12.60
N PRO A 232 -23.02 -11.53 -13.82
CA PRO A 232 -23.99 -11.47 -14.91
C PRO A 232 -24.38 -12.85 -15.43
#